data_f811f57056044704de02596bcba11fdf
#
_entry.id   f811f57056044704de02596bcba11fdf
#
_cell.length_a   1.000
_cell.length_b   1.000
_cell.length_c   1.000
_cell.angle_alpha   90.00
_cell.angle_beta   90.00
_cell.angle_gamma   90.00
#
_symmetry.space_group_name_H-M   'P 1'
#
loop_
_entity.id
_entity.type
_entity.pdbx_description
1 polymer ?
#
loop_
_entity_poly.entity_id
_entity_poly.type
_entity_poly.pdbx_seq_one_letter_code
_entity_poly.pdbx_strand_id
1 'polypeptide(L)'
;MKYLKKADKTAESNVLEAQKVVHDMLSTIDKNGEQAVRDYAEKLDGWTGDILLSASEIDEITADVPQDVKDDIDFACQQVYTFAKAQRDSIEEFHTKNNGVEAGQRLLPVNVAGCYVPTGRYAHIASAYMSIATAKAAGVPCIIACSTPYKGKSIHPYVLYAMKTAGADHVMTLGGVQAIASMAYGLFTGKKADIIVGPGNKFVAEAKRTLFGEVGIDVFAGPSEVAVIADEDADPDVVAIDLVGQMEHGHESPGWLFTTSDGPANTSIPTSPKRVLLASATNLLPGPTIISAFLPVNKP
;
A
#
# COMPACT_ATOMS: atom_id res chain seq x y z
N MET A 1 -15.27 -18.93 26.20
CA MET A 1 -15.04 -18.73 24.77
C MET A 1 -14.76 -20.07 24.13
N LYS A 2 -15.55 -20.49 23.15
CA LYS A 2 -15.37 -21.76 22.44
C LYS A 2 -14.83 -21.44 21.05
N TYR A 3 -13.70 -22.01 20.67
CA TYR A 3 -13.21 -21.90 19.31
C TYR A 3 -14.00 -22.86 18.42
N LEU A 4 -14.70 -22.33 17.41
CA LEU A 4 -15.40 -23.12 16.40
C LEU A 4 -14.42 -23.58 15.33
N LYS A 5 -13.45 -22.72 14.99
CA LYS A 5 -12.37 -23.01 14.08
C LYS A 5 -11.11 -22.24 14.48
N LYS A 6 -9.94 -22.81 14.30
CA LYS A 6 -8.66 -22.20 14.67
C LYS A 6 -7.67 -22.33 13.53
N ALA A 7 -6.97 -21.21 13.18
CA ALA A 7 -5.89 -21.27 12.22
C ALA A 7 -4.72 -22.13 12.74
N ASP A 8 -4.11 -22.90 11.85
CA ASP A 8 -2.95 -23.75 12.18
C ASP A 8 -1.69 -22.92 12.53
N LYS A 9 -1.60 -21.71 11.98
CA LYS A 9 -0.55 -20.73 12.32
C LYS A 9 -1.19 -19.37 12.49
N THR A 10 -0.88 -18.72 13.61
CA THR A 10 -1.02 -17.27 13.74
C THR A 10 0.06 -16.60 12.88
N ALA A 11 -0.23 -15.42 12.35
CA ALA A 11 0.79 -14.59 11.72
C ALA A 11 1.78 -14.17 12.83
N GLU A 12 2.80 -14.99 13.06
CA GLU A 12 3.96 -14.52 13.81
C GLU A 12 4.63 -13.50 12.91
N SER A 13 4.46 -12.23 13.27
CA SER A 13 5.23 -11.17 12.67
C SER A 13 6.69 -11.37 13.10
N ASN A 14 7.52 -11.85 12.19
CA ASN A 14 8.98 -11.87 12.36
C ASN A 14 9.49 -10.42 12.19
N VAL A 15 8.98 -9.54 13.06
CA VAL A 15 9.26 -8.08 13.01
C VAL A 15 10.75 -7.86 13.18
N LEU A 16 11.39 -8.55 14.13
CA LEU A 16 12.83 -8.41 14.41
C LEU A 16 13.70 -8.83 13.21
N GLU A 17 13.32 -9.89 12.50
CA GLU A 17 14.04 -10.31 11.30
C GLU A 17 13.88 -9.29 10.17
N ALA A 18 12.65 -8.79 9.95
CA ALA A 18 12.40 -7.75 8.95
C ALA A 18 13.18 -6.47 9.27
N GLN A 19 13.22 -6.05 10.54
CA GLN A 19 13.98 -4.89 10.99
C GLN A 19 15.48 -5.03 10.67
N LYS A 20 16.06 -6.18 10.99
CA LYS A 20 17.47 -6.43 10.71
C LYS A 20 17.77 -6.38 9.23
N VAL A 21 17.00 -7.09 8.41
CA VAL A 21 17.15 -7.10 6.95
C VAL A 21 17.07 -5.69 6.37
N VAL A 22 16.06 -4.92 6.78
CA VAL A 22 15.85 -3.55 6.31
C VAL A 22 17.00 -2.64 6.71
N HIS A 23 17.43 -2.70 7.97
CA HIS A 23 18.55 -1.90 8.46
C HIS A 23 19.86 -2.19 7.69
N ASP A 24 20.16 -3.47 7.47
CA ASP A 24 21.35 -3.88 6.73
C ASP A 24 21.29 -3.40 5.26
N MET A 25 20.12 -3.51 4.62
CA MET A 25 19.92 -3.02 3.25
C MET A 25 20.07 -1.49 3.16
N LEU A 26 19.38 -0.74 4.03
CA LEU A 26 19.47 0.72 4.06
C LEU A 26 20.91 1.20 4.29
N SER A 27 21.62 0.60 5.26
CA SER A 27 23.03 0.92 5.52
C SER A 27 23.93 0.60 4.33
N THR A 28 23.67 -0.48 3.61
CA THR A 28 24.43 -0.86 2.41
C THR A 28 24.17 0.13 1.27
N ILE A 29 22.92 0.51 1.06
CA ILE A 29 22.54 1.47 0.01
C ILE A 29 23.07 2.86 0.31
N ASP A 30 23.00 3.31 1.57
CA ASP A 30 23.55 4.61 1.99
C ASP A 30 25.06 4.72 1.68
N LYS A 31 25.81 3.63 1.90
CA LYS A 31 27.26 3.58 1.66
C LYS A 31 27.66 3.44 0.19
N ASN A 32 26.93 2.63 -0.58
CA ASN A 32 27.32 2.20 -1.91
C ASN A 32 26.44 2.80 -3.03
N GLY A 33 25.38 3.56 -2.66
CA GLY A 33 24.56 4.30 -3.60
C GLY A 33 23.84 3.42 -4.63
N GLU A 34 23.79 3.91 -5.86
CA GLU A 34 23.06 3.29 -6.96
C GLU A 34 23.53 1.88 -7.29
N GLN A 35 24.83 1.57 -7.09
CA GLN A 35 25.32 0.23 -7.36
C GLN A 35 24.67 -0.79 -6.44
N ALA A 36 24.56 -0.51 -5.15
CA ALA A 36 23.88 -1.40 -4.21
C ALA A 36 22.40 -1.60 -4.55
N VAL A 37 21.74 -0.55 -5.04
CA VAL A 37 20.34 -0.67 -5.51
C VAL A 37 20.25 -1.61 -6.72
N ARG A 38 21.15 -1.51 -7.69
CA ARG A 38 21.20 -2.41 -8.85
C ARG A 38 21.46 -3.85 -8.43
N ASP A 39 22.38 -4.08 -7.51
CA ASP A 39 22.71 -5.41 -6.98
C ASP A 39 21.48 -6.03 -6.28
N TYR A 40 20.71 -5.24 -5.52
CA TYR A 40 19.47 -5.70 -4.90
C TYR A 40 18.35 -5.92 -5.91
N ALA A 41 18.23 -5.07 -6.95
CA ALA A 41 17.25 -5.24 -8.01
C ALA A 41 17.48 -6.55 -8.78
N GLU A 42 18.74 -6.85 -9.11
CA GLU A 42 19.11 -8.13 -9.72
C GLU A 42 18.84 -9.32 -8.78
N LYS A 43 19.29 -9.23 -7.54
CA LYS A 43 19.22 -10.33 -6.57
C LYS A 43 17.78 -10.66 -6.14
N LEU A 44 16.95 -9.63 -5.91
CA LEU A 44 15.60 -9.79 -5.32
C LEU A 44 14.48 -9.81 -6.36
N ASP A 45 14.64 -9.02 -7.43
CA ASP A 45 13.63 -8.85 -8.47
C ASP A 45 14.01 -9.48 -9.81
N GLY A 46 15.26 -9.97 -9.96
CA GLY A 46 15.80 -10.49 -11.21
C GLY A 46 15.90 -9.42 -12.29
N TRP A 47 16.03 -8.14 -11.91
CA TRP A 47 16.03 -7.01 -12.82
C TRP A 47 17.44 -6.45 -13.06
N THR A 48 17.85 -6.45 -14.33
CA THR A 48 19.15 -5.91 -14.79
C THR A 48 19.00 -4.77 -15.80
N GLY A 49 17.75 -4.40 -16.14
CA GLY A 49 17.45 -3.31 -17.06
C GLY A 49 17.58 -1.92 -16.41
N ASP A 50 17.16 -0.92 -17.15
CA ASP A 50 17.19 0.46 -16.66
C ASP A 50 16.24 0.64 -15.47
N ILE A 51 16.78 1.34 -14.46
CA ILE A 51 16.02 1.65 -13.24
C ILE A 51 15.08 2.84 -13.50
N LEU A 52 15.60 3.91 -14.08
CA LEU A 52 14.82 5.10 -14.42
C LEU A 52 14.35 5.00 -15.86
N LEU A 53 13.05 4.96 -16.07
CA LEU A 53 12.46 4.87 -17.40
C LEU A 53 12.41 6.24 -18.08
N SER A 54 12.82 6.28 -19.34
CA SER A 54 12.63 7.44 -20.21
C SER A 54 11.18 7.56 -20.68
N ALA A 55 10.78 8.75 -21.13
CA ALA A 55 9.45 8.96 -21.69
C ALA A 55 9.16 8.04 -22.89
N SER A 56 10.18 7.80 -23.75
CA SER A 56 10.05 6.91 -24.89
C SER A 56 9.83 5.45 -24.50
N GLU A 57 10.51 4.95 -23.47
CA GLU A 57 10.29 3.59 -22.95
C GLU A 57 8.90 3.44 -22.34
N ILE A 58 8.45 4.48 -21.59
CA ILE A 58 7.09 4.50 -21.05
C ILE A 58 6.06 4.44 -22.17
N ASP A 59 6.25 5.22 -23.24
CA ASP A 59 5.35 5.25 -24.39
C ASP A 59 5.33 3.89 -25.11
N GLU A 60 6.47 3.28 -25.33
CA GLU A 60 6.60 1.97 -25.97
C GLU A 60 5.91 0.88 -25.12
N ILE A 61 6.19 0.81 -23.81
CA ILE A 61 5.61 -0.23 -22.94
C ILE A 61 4.09 -0.08 -22.84
N THR A 62 3.57 1.16 -22.88
CA THR A 62 2.14 1.43 -22.73
C THR A 62 1.37 1.46 -24.05
N ALA A 63 2.04 1.34 -25.19
CA ALA A 63 1.41 1.41 -26.52
C ALA A 63 0.31 0.37 -26.69
N ASP A 64 0.60 -0.87 -26.31
CA ASP A 64 -0.29 -2.02 -26.48
C ASP A 64 -1.36 -2.17 -25.38
N VAL A 65 -1.49 -1.21 -24.46
CA VAL A 65 -2.59 -1.20 -23.49
C VAL A 65 -3.91 -1.02 -24.26
N PRO A 66 -4.91 -1.92 -24.08
CA PRO A 66 -6.20 -1.80 -24.76
C PRO A 66 -6.88 -0.47 -24.48
N GLN A 67 -7.62 0.06 -25.49
CA GLN A 67 -8.23 1.39 -25.36
C GLN A 67 -9.29 1.45 -24.27
N ASP A 68 -10.10 0.42 -24.10
CA ASP A 68 -11.09 0.29 -23.02
C ASP A 68 -10.44 0.36 -21.64
N VAL A 69 -9.28 -0.30 -21.46
CA VAL A 69 -8.51 -0.23 -20.21
C VAL A 69 -7.92 1.17 -20.00
N LYS A 70 -7.46 1.84 -21.06
CA LYS A 70 -6.99 3.23 -20.97
C LYS A 70 -8.13 4.15 -20.54
N ASP A 71 -9.30 4.02 -21.14
CA ASP A 71 -10.49 4.83 -20.83
C ASP A 71 -10.92 4.65 -19.35
N ASP A 72 -10.91 3.41 -18.85
CA ASP A 72 -11.22 3.11 -17.45
C ASP A 72 -10.19 3.72 -16.48
N ILE A 73 -8.91 3.63 -16.81
CA ILE A 73 -7.83 4.22 -16.00
C ILE A 73 -7.92 5.73 -15.99
N ASP A 74 -8.14 6.35 -17.16
CA ASP A 74 -8.27 7.79 -17.30
C ASP A 74 -9.48 8.33 -16.52
N PHE A 75 -10.62 7.63 -16.61
CA PHE A 75 -11.81 7.93 -15.83
C PHE A 75 -11.52 7.86 -14.32
N ALA A 76 -10.96 6.75 -13.85
CA ALA A 76 -10.67 6.56 -12.42
C ALA A 76 -9.67 7.61 -11.90
N CYS A 77 -8.61 7.88 -12.68
CA CYS A 77 -7.62 8.89 -12.35
C CYS A 77 -8.24 10.28 -12.21
N GLN A 78 -9.14 10.66 -13.14
CA GLN A 78 -9.85 11.93 -13.10
C GLN A 78 -10.76 12.06 -11.88
N GLN A 79 -11.45 10.96 -11.46
CA GLN A 79 -12.28 10.97 -10.25
C GLN A 79 -11.43 11.27 -9.02
N VAL A 80 -10.30 10.56 -8.87
CA VAL A 80 -9.40 10.76 -7.73
C VAL A 80 -8.81 12.18 -7.72
N TYR A 81 -8.34 12.65 -8.87
CA TYR A 81 -7.80 14.02 -8.98
C TYR A 81 -8.84 15.08 -8.60
N THR A 82 -10.06 14.95 -9.13
CA THR A 82 -11.15 15.91 -8.87
C THR A 82 -11.50 15.94 -7.38
N PHE A 83 -11.61 14.77 -6.76
CA PHE A 83 -11.92 14.70 -5.33
C PHE A 83 -10.79 15.26 -4.46
N ALA A 84 -9.54 14.87 -4.74
CA ALA A 84 -8.36 15.37 -4.02
C ALA A 84 -8.21 16.89 -4.17
N LYS A 85 -8.49 17.43 -5.37
CA LYS A 85 -8.49 18.87 -5.63
C LYS A 85 -9.56 19.58 -4.80
N ALA A 86 -10.78 19.03 -4.72
CA ALA A 86 -11.85 19.58 -3.89
C ALA A 86 -11.50 19.56 -2.41
N GLN A 87 -10.86 18.48 -1.92
CA GLN A 87 -10.36 18.41 -0.54
C GLN A 87 -9.31 19.49 -0.27
N ARG A 88 -8.34 19.65 -1.17
CA ARG A 88 -7.31 20.70 -1.05
C ARG A 88 -7.93 22.09 -1.04
N ASP A 89 -8.91 22.37 -1.91
CA ASP A 89 -9.56 23.67 -2.04
C ASP A 89 -10.55 23.97 -0.90
N SER A 90 -10.93 22.97 -0.11
CA SER A 90 -11.78 23.15 1.08
C SER A 90 -11.03 23.78 2.27
N ILE A 91 -9.71 23.84 2.21
CA ILE A 91 -8.88 24.42 3.27
C ILE A 91 -8.55 25.87 2.87
N GLU A 92 -9.07 26.82 3.66
CA GLU A 92 -8.85 28.26 3.44
C GLU A 92 -7.55 28.72 4.10
N GLU A 93 -6.77 29.51 3.38
CA GLU A 93 -5.69 30.29 3.96
C GLU A 93 -6.23 31.54 4.60
N PHE A 94 -5.80 31.87 5.81
CA PHE A 94 -6.25 33.08 6.50
C PHE A 94 -5.15 33.75 7.31
N HIS A 95 -5.33 35.03 7.55
CA HIS A 95 -4.56 35.84 8.49
C HIS A 95 -5.46 36.49 9.51
N THR A 96 -5.04 36.49 10.76
CA THR A 96 -5.71 37.21 11.84
C THR A 96 -4.72 38.14 12.54
N LYS A 97 -5.22 39.27 13.07
CA LYS A 97 -4.44 40.21 13.83
C LYS A 97 -5.16 40.51 15.15
N ASN A 98 -4.49 40.26 16.27
CA ASN A 98 -5.01 40.52 17.59
C ASN A 98 -3.92 41.02 18.52
N ASN A 99 -4.13 42.20 19.18
CA ASN A 99 -3.20 42.82 20.12
C ASN A 99 -1.75 42.92 19.63
N GLY A 100 -1.56 43.23 18.34
CA GLY A 100 -0.23 43.37 17.71
C GLY A 100 0.44 42.07 17.29
N VAL A 101 -0.20 40.94 17.53
CA VAL A 101 0.24 39.62 17.04
C VAL A 101 -0.49 39.31 15.76
N GLU A 102 0.24 38.91 14.72
CA GLU A 102 -0.29 38.35 13.47
C GLU A 102 -0.11 36.84 13.45
N ALA A 103 -1.18 36.10 13.14
CA ALA A 103 -1.19 34.66 12.99
C ALA A 103 -2.00 34.26 11.76
N GLY A 104 -1.73 33.10 11.18
CA GLY A 104 -2.47 32.61 10.02
C GLY A 104 -2.08 31.18 9.68
N GLN A 105 -2.75 30.65 8.68
CA GLN A 105 -2.36 29.36 8.07
C GLN A 105 -2.16 29.54 6.57
N ARG A 106 -1.25 28.74 6.03
CA ARG A 106 -0.95 28.67 4.60
C ARG A 106 -0.68 27.22 4.21
N LEU A 107 -1.17 26.80 3.06
CA LEU A 107 -0.89 25.49 2.48
C LEU A 107 0.39 25.56 1.64
N LEU A 108 1.38 24.78 2.01
CA LEU A 108 2.64 24.64 1.28
C LEU A 108 2.77 23.20 0.80
N PRO A 109 2.80 22.95 -0.53
CA PRO A 109 3.11 21.64 -1.03
C PRO A 109 4.56 21.27 -0.66
N VAL A 110 4.81 19.98 -0.47
CA VAL A 110 6.18 19.46 -0.45
C VAL A 110 6.80 19.59 -1.85
N ASN A 111 8.13 19.59 -1.96
CA ASN A 111 8.78 19.75 -3.25
C ASN A 111 8.83 18.46 -4.04
N VAL A 112 9.02 17.32 -3.37
CA VAL A 112 9.16 16.00 -3.99
C VAL A 112 8.33 14.98 -3.23
N ALA A 113 7.41 14.31 -3.91
CA ALA A 113 6.68 13.14 -3.39
C ALA A 113 7.19 11.87 -4.04
N GLY A 114 7.51 10.88 -3.22
CA GLY A 114 7.80 9.50 -3.63
C GLY A 114 6.53 8.64 -3.53
N CYS A 115 6.09 8.05 -4.63
CA CYS A 115 4.90 7.22 -4.71
C CYS A 115 5.29 5.76 -4.94
N TYR A 116 5.21 4.95 -3.90
CA TYR A 116 5.43 3.51 -4.00
C TYR A 116 4.16 2.80 -4.46
N VAL A 117 4.23 2.14 -5.62
CA VAL A 117 3.12 1.37 -6.19
C VAL A 117 3.44 -0.11 -6.10
N PRO A 118 2.76 -0.88 -5.25
CA PRO A 118 3.03 -2.30 -5.13
C PRO A 118 2.60 -3.02 -6.41
N THR A 119 3.41 -3.99 -6.81
CA THR A 119 3.06 -5.03 -7.77
C THR A 119 3.59 -6.36 -7.22
N GLY A 120 3.17 -7.42 -7.74
CA GLY A 120 3.59 -8.75 -7.31
C GLY A 120 2.59 -9.76 -7.81
N ARG A 121 1.55 -10.04 -7.05
CA ARG A 121 0.50 -10.97 -7.47
C ARG A 121 -0.47 -10.34 -8.46
N TYR A 122 -0.75 -9.05 -8.29
CA TYR A 122 -1.73 -8.28 -9.06
C TYR A 122 -1.11 -6.99 -9.55
N ALA A 123 -1.66 -6.45 -10.64
CA ALA A 123 -1.39 -5.09 -11.09
C ALA A 123 -2.21 -4.12 -10.23
N HIS A 124 -1.58 -3.49 -9.23
CA HIS A 124 -2.26 -2.52 -8.36
C HIS A 124 -2.41 -1.15 -9.03
N ILE A 125 -3.22 -1.10 -10.10
CA ILE A 125 -3.47 0.11 -10.91
C ILE A 125 -3.99 1.24 -10.03
N ALA A 126 -4.92 0.94 -9.12
CA ALA A 126 -5.50 1.91 -8.21
C ALA A 126 -4.44 2.60 -7.33
N SER A 127 -3.44 1.87 -6.83
CA SER A 127 -2.38 2.46 -6.01
C SER A 127 -1.57 3.53 -6.75
N ALA A 128 -1.44 3.41 -8.09
CA ALA A 128 -0.75 4.40 -8.90
C ALA A 128 -1.51 5.73 -8.89
N TYR A 129 -2.76 5.75 -9.34
CA TYR A 129 -3.48 7.01 -9.42
C TYR A 129 -3.93 7.55 -8.05
N MET A 130 -4.17 6.70 -7.05
CA MET A 130 -4.49 7.15 -5.69
C MET A 130 -3.35 7.94 -5.04
N SER A 131 -2.11 7.58 -5.27
CA SER A 131 -0.95 8.30 -4.71
C SER A 131 -0.53 9.47 -5.60
N ILE A 132 -0.36 9.25 -6.90
CA ILE A 132 0.21 10.22 -7.83
C ILE A 132 -0.76 11.37 -8.12
N ALA A 133 -2.03 11.07 -8.47
CA ALA A 133 -3.03 12.11 -8.75
C ALA A 133 -3.35 12.96 -7.51
N THR A 134 -3.30 12.37 -6.32
CA THR A 134 -3.45 13.11 -5.06
C THR A 134 -2.28 14.06 -4.83
N ALA A 135 -1.04 13.62 -5.04
CA ALA A 135 0.15 14.48 -4.97
C ALA A 135 0.07 15.62 -6.00
N LYS A 136 -0.39 15.32 -7.22
CA LYS A 136 -0.60 16.32 -8.28
C LYS A 136 -1.65 17.35 -7.89
N ALA A 137 -2.78 16.92 -7.34
CA ALA A 137 -3.85 17.79 -6.85
C ALA A 137 -3.40 18.68 -5.67
N ALA A 138 -2.49 18.17 -4.84
CA ALA A 138 -1.87 18.93 -3.76
C ALA A 138 -0.87 20.00 -4.25
N GLY A 139 -0.53 20.00 -5.54
CA GLY A 139 0.41 20.96 -6.15
C GLY A 139 1.88 20.59 -5.97
N VAL A 140 2.20 19.32 -5.72
CA VAL A 140 3.60 18.86 -5.62
C VAL A 140 4.29 19.00 -6.97
N PRO A 141 5.42 19.72 -7.04
CA PRO A 141 6.07 20.04 -8.31
C PRO A 141 6.88 18.88 -8.91
N CYS A 142 7.26 17.86 -8.11
CA CYS A 142 7.99 16.69 -8.59
C CYS A 142 7.45 15.42 -7.92
N ILE A 143 7.03 14.47 -8.74
CA ILE A 143 6.47 13.19 -8.29
C ILE A 143 7.31 12.04 -8.86
N ILE A 144 7.93 11.27 -7.97
CA ILE A 144 8.72 10.09 -8.29
C ILE A 144 7.87 8.86 -7.98
N ALA A 145 7.56 8.07 -9.00
CA ALA A 145 6.83 6.81 -8.82
C ALA A 145 7.77 5.61 -8.98
N CYS A 146 7.49 4.53 -8.29
CA CYS A 146 8.21 3.27 -8.49
C CYS A 146 7.28 2.07 -8.39
N SER A 147 7.64 1.02 -9.11
CA SER A 147 6.98 -0.27 -9.02
C SER A 147 7.93 -1.40 -9.40
N THR A 148 7.71 -2.57 -8.82
CA THR A 148 8.53 -3.77 -9.07
C THR A 148 8.45 -4.22 -10.52
N PRO A 149 9.51 -4.77 -11.12
CA PRO A 149 9.46 -5.46 -12.39
C PRO A 149 8.39 -6.55 -12.40
N TYR A 150 7.72 -6.72 -13.53
CA TYR A 150 6.64 -7.68 -13.68
C TYR A 150 7.03 -8.81 -14.64
N LYS A 151 7.09 -10.05 -14.13
CA LYS A 151 7.40 -11.26 -14.92
C LYS A 151 8.69 -11.15 -15.74
N GLY A 152 9.77 -10.62 -15.14
CA GLY A 152 11.06 -10.47 -15.79
C GLY A 152 11.14 -9.38 -16.87
N LYS A 153 10.11 -8.54 -16.96
CA LYS A 153 10.03 -7.35 -17.81
C LYS A 153 9.97 -6.11 -16.93
N SER A 154 9.90 -4.93 -17.53
CA SER A 154 9.67 -3.67 -16.85
C SER A 154 8.33 -3.66 -16.07
N ILE A 155 7.91 -2.52 -15.56
CA ILE A 155 6.65 -2.35 -14.84
C ILE A 155 5.46 -2.89 -15.66
N HIS A 156 4.45 -3.44 -14.99
CA HIS A 156 3.22 -3.89 -15.67
C HIS A 156 2.59 -2.75 -16.50
N PRO A 157 2.29 -2.96 -17.80
CA PRO A 157 1.87 -1.88 -18.71
C PRO A 157 0.70 -1.04 -18.19
N TYR A 158 -0.29 -1.66 -17.55
CA TYR A 158 -1.46 -0.95 -17.02
C TYR A 158 -1.11 -0.07 -15.82
N VAL A 159 -0.20 -0.54 -14.95
CA VAL A 159 0.30 0.26 -13.83
C VAL A 159 1.14 1.43 -14.33
N LEU A 160 1.99 1.18 -15.32
CA LEU A 160 2.82 2.21 -15.94
C LEU A 160 1.97 3.26 -16.66
N TYR A 161 0.93 2.85 -17.37
CA TYR A 161 -0.04 3.76 -17.99
C TYR A 161 -0.73 4.63 -16.93
N ALA A 162 -1.17 4.03 -15.83
CA ALA A 162 -1.77 4.78 -14.73
C ALA A 162 -0.80 5.77 -14.07
N MET A 163 0.47 5.41 -13.89
CA MET A 163 1.50 6.33 -13.38
C MET A 163 1.70 7.52 -14.31
N LYS A 164 1.77 7.27 -15.63
CA LYS A 164 1.90 8.30 -16.66
C LYS A 164 0.69 9.24 -16.65
N THR A 165 -0.51 8.69 -16.74
CA THR A 165 -1.78 9.45 -16.78
C THR A 165 -1.99 10.27 -15.51
N ALA A 166 -1.64 9.73 -14.34
CA ALA A 166 -1.73 10.44 -13.07
C ALA A 166 -0.70 11.58 -12.93
N GLY A 167 0.34 11.61 -13.76
CA GLY A 167 1.30 12.70 -13.85
C GLY A 167 2.57 12.49 -13.04
N ALA A 168 3.11 11.27 -12.98
CA ALA A 168 4.45 11.01 -12.46
C ALA A 168 5.51 11.68 -13.35
N ASP A 169 6.46 12.41 -12.73
CA ASP A 169 7.55 13.06 -13.44
C ASP A 169 8.73 12.12 -13.68
N HIS A 170 8.95 11.18 -12.74
CA HIS A 170 9.98 10.15 -12.83
C HIS A 170 9.36 8.80 -12.47
N VAL A 171 9.72 7.76 -13.22
CA VAL A 171 9.26 6.39 -12.96
C VAL A 171 10.45 5.46 -12.85
N MET A 172 10.56 4.74 -11.72
CA MET A 172 11.63 3.78 -11.46
C MET A 172 11.10 2.35 -11.45
N THR A 173 11.75 1.45 -12.18
CA THR A 173 11.49 0.01 -12.15
C THR A 173 12.19 -0.60 -10.93
N LEU A 174 11.64 -0.34 -9.76
CA LEU A 174 12.16 -0.80 -8.46
C LEU A 174 11.03 -1.18 -7.51
N GLY A 175 11.25 -2.21 -6.70
CA GLY A 175 10.38 -2.60 -5.60
C GLY A 175 11.10 -2.62 -4.24
N GLY A 176 10.41 -3.04 -3.20
CA GLY A 176 10.99 -3.31 -1.89
C GLY A 176 11.71 -2.16 -1.20
N VAL A 177 12.65 -2.51 -0.35
CA VAL A 177 13.46 -1.57 0.44
C VAL A 177 14.31 -0.67 -0.44
N GLN A 178 14.88 -1.24 -1.53
CA GLN A 178 15.74 -0.50 -2.46
C GLN A 178 15.00 0.62 -3.19
N ALA A 179 13.70 0.47 -3.44
CA ALA A 179 12.88 1.54 -4.01
C ALA A 179 12.65 2.68 -3.00
N ILE A 180 12.31 2.35 -1.76
CA ILE A 180 12.12 3.33 -0.68
C ILE A 180 13.43 4.09 -0.43
N ALA A 181 14.56 3.39 -0.34
CA ALA A 181 15.88 4.00 -0.17
C ALA A 181 16.24 4.93 -1.34
N SER A 182 15.95 4.52 -2.58
CA SER A 182 16.24 5.33 -3.77
C SER A 182 15.50 6.66 -3.75
N MET A 183 14.23 6.66 -3.36
CA MET A 183 13.45 7.89 -3.22
C MET A 183 13.94 8.75 -2.05
N ALA A 184 14.25 8.15 -0.90
CA ALA A 184 14.71 8.88 0.29
C ALA A 184 16.09 9.52 0.08
N TYR A 185 17.01 8.81 -0.59
CA TYR A 185 18.38 9.29 -0.80
C TYR A 185 18.56 10.07 -2.11
N GLY A 186 17.53 10.10 -2.98
CA GLY A 186 17.56 10.82 -4.26
C GLY A 186 18.38 10.11 -5.34
N LEU A 187 18.50 8.79 -5.27
CA LEU A 187 19.25 8.01 -6.25
C LEU A 187 18.52 7.96 -7.60
N PHE A 188 19.26 7.91 -8.68
CA PHE A 188 18.83 7.91 -10.08
C PHE A 188 18.13 9.19 -10.56
N THR A 189 17.44 9.92 -9.68
CA THR A 189 16.69 11.15 -10.04
C THR A 189 17.42 12.42 -9.63
N GLY A 190 18.40 12.33 -8.73
CA GLY A 190 19.05 13.48 -8.11
C GLY A 190 18.13 14.30 -7.18
N LYS A 191 16.93 13.76 -6.86
CA LYS A 191 15.92 14.43 -6.05
C LYS A 191 15.51 13.55 -4.87
N LYS A 192 15.72 14.05 -3.67
CA LYS A 192 15.26 13.40 -2.43
C LYS A 192 13.78 13.65 -2.23
N ALA A 193 13.02 12.61 -1.92
CA ALA A 193 11.62 12.77 -1.54
C ALA A 193 11.49 13.45 -0.18
N ASP A 194 10.61 14.46 -0.09
CA ASP A 194 10.22 15.07 1.19
C ASP A 194 9.21 14.17 1.92
N ILE A 195 8.40 13.42 1.17
CA ILE A 195 7.44 12.44 1.68
C ILE A 195 7.41 11.21 0.78
N ILE A 196 7.28 10.02 1.38
CA ILE A 196 7.07 8.76 0.66
C ILE A 196 5.71 8.18 1.07
N VAL A 197 4.87 7.94 0.06
CA VAL A 197 3.50 7.42 0.23
C VAL A 197 3.32 6.09 -0.52
N GLY A 198 2.31 5.35 -0.13
CA GLY A 198 1.91 4.10 -0.77
C GLY A 198 2.03 2.88 0.13
N PRO A 199 1.13 1.90 -0.04
CA PRO A 199 1.13 0.66 0.72
C PRO A 199 2.24 -0.27 0.23
N GLY A 200 2.69 -1.20 1.09
CA GLY A 200 3.70 -2.18 0.73
C GLY A 200 3.70 -3.39 1.67
N ASN A 201 4.57 -4.34 1.41
CA ASN A 201 4.78 -5.46 2.31
C ASN A 201 5.51 -5.03 3.59
N LYS A 202 5.70 -5.95 4.54
CA LYS A 202 6.36 -5.68 5.83
C LYS A 202 7.75 -5.04 5.71
N PHE A 203 8.51 -5.36 4.66
CA PHE A 203 9.85 -4.78 4.47
C PHE A 203 9.75 -3.32 3.98
N VAL A 204 8.77 -3.02 3.11
CA VAL A 204 8.48 -1.65 2.67
C VAL A 204 7.98 -0.81 3.83
N ALA A 205 7.04 -1.34 4.62
CA ALA A 205 6.53 -0.66 5.82
C ALA A 205 7.65 -0.40 6.84
N GLU A 206 8.53 -1.37 7.05
CA GLU A 206 9.67 -1.23 7.96
C GLU A 206 10.72 -0.24 7.43
N ALA A 207 10.98 -0.22 6.12
CA ALA A 207 11.87 0.78 5.51
C ALA A 207 11.32 2.20 5.70
N LYS A 208 10.02 2.41 5.46
CA LYS A 208 9.35 3.68 5.74
C LYS A 208 9.46 4.05 7.21
N ARG A 209 9.22 3.10 8.14
CA ARG A 209 9.33 3.34 9.57
C ARG A 209 10.76 3.72 10.00
N THR A 210 11.77 3.07 9.42
CA THR A 210 13.18 3.33 9.75
C THR A 210 13.62 4.71 9.27
N LEU A 211 13.13 5.15 8.12
CA LEU A 211 13.47 6.45 7.51
C LEU A 211 12.58 7.61 7.99
N PHE A 212 11.55 7.32 8.79
CA PHE A 212 10.69 8.36 9.35
C PHE A 212 11.49 9.34 10.21
N GLY A 213 11.32 10.61 9.91
CA GLY A 213 12.08 11.71 10.54
C GLY A 213 13.12 12.31 9.59
N GLU A 214 13.78 11.50 8.77
CA GLU A 214 14.61 11.99 7.65
C GLU A 214 13.74 12.31 6.43
N VAL A 215 12.69 11.51 6.21
CA VAL A 215 11.67 11.72 5.17
C VAL A 215 10.29 11.61 5.78
N GLY A 216 9.33 12.40 5.31
CA GLY A 216 7.92 12.28 5.68
C GLY A 216 7.34 10.96 5.17
N ILE A 217 6.44 10.37 5.94
CA ILE A 217 5.78 9.11 5.61
C ILE A 217 4.27 9.30 5.78
N ASP A 218 3.46 8.67 4.93
CA ASP A 218 2.00 8.68 5.02
C ASP A 218 1.51 7.95 6.27
N VAL A 219 1.47 6.62 6.21
CA VAL A 219 1.16 5.74 7.33
C VAL A 219 2.09 4.52 7.25
N PHE A 220 2.31 3.85 8.37
CA PHE A 220 3.05 2.59 8.40
C PHE A 220 2.13 1.45 7.94
N ALA A 221 1.60 1.59 6.70
CA ALA A 221 0.68 0.65 6.10
C ALA A 221 1.40 -0.64 5.74
N GLY A 222 1.25 -1.61 6.63
CA GLY A 222 1.55 -3.02 6.41
C GLY A 222 0.26 -3.81 6.17
N PRO A 223 0.32 -5.13 6.22
CA PRO A 223 -0.87 -5.99 6.19
C PRO A 223 -1.83 -5.60 7.31
N SER A 224 -3.09 -5.35 6.95
CA SER A 224 -4.14 -4.98 7.91
C SER A 224 -4.93 -6.21 8.30
N GLU A 225 -5.40 -6.22 9.55
CA GLU A 225 -6.30 -7.24 10.08
C GLU A 225 -7.75 -6.78 9.97
N VAL A 226 -8.68 -7.74 9.95
CA VAL A 226 -10.11 -7.47 10.04
C VAL A 226 -10.73 -8.25 11.19
N ALA A 227 -11.58 -7.60 11.95
CA ALA A 227 -12.38 -8.24 12.98
C ALA A 227 -13.86 -7.91 12.71
N VAL A 228 -14.65 -8.93 12.48
CA VAL A 228 -16.10 -8.82 12.26
C VAL A 228 -16.83 -9.34 13.50
N ILE A 229 -17.75 -8.55 14.05
CA ILE A 229 -18.65 -8.95 15.13
C ILE A 229 -20.03 -9.15 14.51
N ALA A 230 -20.56 -10.35 14.62
CA ALA A 230 -21.83 -10.75 14.01
C ALA A 230 -22.74 -11.43 15.04
N ASP A 231 -23.97 -10.97 15.18
CA ASP A 231 -25.03 -11.61 15.95
C ASP A 231 -25.86 -12.57 15.09
N GLU A 232 -26.97 -13.03 15.60
CA GLU A 232 -27.91 -13.94 14.91
C GLU A 232 -28.63 -13.31 13.73
N ASP A 233 -28.75 -11.99 13.70
CA ASP A 233 -29.43 -11.23 12.64
C ASP A 233 -28.46 -10.84 11.50
N ALA A 234 -27.16 -11.03 11.69
CA ALA A 234 -26.16 -10.69 10.68
C ALA A 234 -26.27 -11.61 9.45
N ASP A 235 -26.25 -11.00 8.27
CA ASP A 235 -26.19 -11.72 7.00
C ASP A 235 -24.85 -12.45 6.84
N PRO A 236 -24.83 -13.79 6.80
CA PRO A 236 -23.58 -14.57 6.73
C PRO A 236 -22.77 -14.30 5.46
N ASP A 237 -23.43 -13.98 4.34
CA ASP A 237 -22.74 -13.74 3.06
C ASP A 237 -22.00 -12.40 3.09
N VAL A 238 -22.61 -11.37 3.71
CA VAL A 238 -21.95 -10.07 3.93
C VAL A 238 -20.75 -10.21 4.86
N VAL A 239 -20.92 -10.94 5.96
CA VAL A 239 -19.82 -11.25 6.90
C VAL A 239 -18.66 -11.98 6.18
N ALA A 240 -18.98 -12.94 5.32
CA ALA A 240 -17.99 -13.67 4.55
C ALA A 240 -17.25 -12.76 3.56
N ILE A 241 -17.96 -11.89 2.86
CA ILE A 241 -17.38 -10.96 1.89
C ILE A 241 -16.42 -9.97 2.58
N ASP A 242 -16.80 -9.40 3.71
CA ASP A 242 -15.97 -8.48 4.47
C ASP A 242 -14.67 -9.15 4.96
N LEU A 243 -14.79 -10.38 5.49
CA LEU A 243 -13.61 -11.14 5.91
C LEU A 243 -12.70 -11.47 4.73
N VAL A 244 -13.26 -12.02 3.65
CA VAL A 244 -12.48 -12.44 2.46
C VAL A 244 -11.87 -11.24 1.77
N GLY A 245 -12.60 -10.15 1.62
CA GLY A 245 -12.12 -8.92 0.97
C GLY A 245 -10.86 -8.36 1.64
N GLN A 246 -10.76 -8.41 2.98
CA GLN A 246 -9.54 -7.99 3.67
C GLN A 246 -8.45 -9.07 3.62
N MET A 247 -8.83 -10.34 3.73
CA MET A 247 -7.87 -11.43 3.82
C MET A 247 -7.23 -11.81 2.48
N GLU A 248 -7.81 -11.37 1.34
CA GLU A 248 -7.22 -11.58 0.01
C GLU A 248 -5.85 -10.89 -0.16
N HIS A 249 -5.53 -9.87 0.66
CA HIS A 249 -4.23 -9.23 0.69
C HIS A 249 -3.09 -10.18 1.07
N GLY A 250 -3.39 -11.30 1.70
CA GLY A 250 -2.42 -12.39 1.92
C GLY A 250 -2.43 -12.97 3.32
N HIS A 251 -1.50 -13.90 3.54
CA HIS A 251 -1.38 -14.64 4.79
C HIS A 251 -0.97 -13.78 6.01
N GLU A 252 -0.52 -12.55 5.77
CA GLU A 252 -0.18 -11.58 6.79
C GLU A 252 -1.38 -10.64 7.13
N SER A 253 -2.56 -10.88 6.53
CA SER A 253 -3.82 -10.17 6.81
C SER A 253 -4.82 -11.12 7.48
N PRO A 254 -4.71 -11.39 8.79
CA PRO A 254 -5.63 -12.26 9.50
C PRO A 254 -7.02 -11.64 9.63
N GLY A 255 -8.04 -12.48 9.54
CA GLY A 255 -9.42 -12.14 9.81
C GLY A 255 -9.94 -12.79 11.10
N TRP A 256 -10.75 -12.04 11.83
CA TRP A 256 -11.36 -12.46 13.08
C TRP A 256 -12.88 -12.36 12.97
N LEU A 257 -13.58 -13.44 13.19
CA LEU A 257 -15.03 -13.44 13.32
C LEU A 257 -15.43 -13.63 14.78
N PHE A 258 -16.26 -12.73 15.27
CA PHE A 258 -16.86 -12.78 16.60
C PHE A 258 -18.38 -12.96 16.42
N THR A 259 -18.96 -14.14 16.72
CA THR A 259 -20.41 -14.38 16.53
C THR A 259 -21.09 -14.97 17.76
N THR A 260 -22.35 -14.66 17.94
CA THR A 260 -23.22 -15.23 18.99
C THR A 260 -23.92 -16.49 18.52
N SER A 261 -23.91 -16.80 17.21
CA SER A 261 -24.57 -17.95 16.60
C SER A 261 -23.66 -18.72 15.66
N ASP A 262 -24.03 -19.97 15.36
CA ASP A 262 -23.28 -20.81 14.43
C ASP A 262 -23.56 -20.45 12.94
N GLY A 263 -24.59 -19.64 12.64
CA GLY A 263 -24.99 -19.27 11.28
C GLY A 263 -23.88 -18.61 10.48
N PRO A 264 -23.38 -17.41 10.87
CA PRO A 264 -22.29 -16.73 10.18
C PRO A 264 -20.99 -17.55 10.13
N ALA A 265 -20.76 -18.36 11.17
CA ALA A 265 -19.57 -19.20 11.26
C ALA A 265 -19.57 -20.36 10.25
N ASN A 266 -20.74 -20.90 9.92
CA ASN A 266 -20.86 -22.02 8.99
C ASN A 266 -20.84 -21.59 7.51
N THR A 267 -21.35 -20.40 7.21
CA THR A 267 -21.49 -19.89 5.83
C THR A 267 -20.24 -19.14 5.36
N SER A 268 -19.61 -18.36 6.23
CA SER A 268 -18.45 -17.53 5.88
C SER A 268 -17.14 -18.29 5.66
N ILE A 269 -17.18 -19.64 5.66
CA ILE A 269 -15.96 -20.42 5.54
C ILE A 269 -15.99 -21.24 4.27
N PRO A 270 -15.26 -20.83 3.20
CA PRO A 270 -14.98 -21.74 2.09
C PRO A 270 -14.30 -23.00 2.61
N THR A 271 -14.69 -24.14 2.08
CA THR A 271 -14.22 -25.49 2.45
C THR A 271 -12.75 -25.78 2.15
N SER A 272 -11.91 -24.76 2.05
CA SER A 272 -10.46 -24.92 1.92
C SER A 272 -9.80 -25.17 3.28
N PRO A 273 -9.03 -26.25 3.47
CA PRO A 273 -8.82 -26.85 4.78
C PRO A 273 -7.73 -26.25 5.65
N LYS A 274 -7.24 -25.06 5.41
CA LYS A 274 -5.99 -24.67 6.10
C LYS A 274 -5.94 -23.31 6.72
N ARG A 275 -6.84 -22.74 7.41
CA ARG A 275 -6.53 -21.58 8.29
C ARG A 275 -7.74 -20.69 8.62
N VAL A 276 -8.60 -21.17 9.47
CA VAL A 276 -9.63 -20.33 10.10
C VAL A 276 -9.62 -20.54 11.61
N LEU A 277 -9.57 -19.47 12.35
CA LEU A 277 -9.76 -19.48 13.80
C LEU A 277 -11.13 -18.90 14.13
N LEU A 278 -12.10 -19.73 14.47
CA LEU A 278 -13.39 -19.30 14.97
C LEU A 278 -13.50 -19.58 16.47
N ALA A 279 -13.78 -18.57 17.26
CA ALA A 279 -14.00 -18.74 18.68
C ALA A 279 -15.41 -18.28 19.09
N SER A 280 -16.20 -19.18 19.69
CA SER A 280 -17.50 -18.89 20.29
C SER A 280 -17.37 -18.50 21.76
N ALA A 281 -17.87 -17.34 22.14
CA ALA A 281 -17.95 -16.87 23.51
C ALA A 281 -19.40 -16.88 23.99
N THR A 282 -19.94 -18.06 24.28
CA THR A 282 -21.14 -18.17 25.10
C THR A 282 -20.71 -18.08 26.57
N ASN A 283 -21.07 -17.01 27.28
CA ASN A 283 -20.95 -16.78 28.74
C ASN A 283 -19.89 -15.78 29.23
N LEU A 284 -19.79 -14.60 28.66
CA LEU A 284 -18.95 -13.57 29.30
C LEU A 284 -19.64 -12.27 29.73
N LEU A 285 -20.90 -12.02 29.34
CA LEU A 285 -21.72 -10.90 29.88
C LEU A 285 -23.21 -11.15 29.57
N PRO A 286 -24.16 -10.60 30.36
CA PRO A 286 -25.56 -10.53 29.96
C PRO A 286 -25.69 -9.38 28.93
N GLY A 287 -25.62 -9.74 27.66
CA GLY A 287 -25.60 -8.86 26.50
C GLY A 287 -24.97 -9.57 25.30
N PRO A 288 -24.96 -8.97 24.11
CA PRO A 288 -24.42 -9.60 22.91
C PRO A 288 -23.00 -10.08 23.13
N THR A 289 -22.77 -11.32 22.85
CA THR A 289 -21.52 -12.03 23.13
C THR A 289 -20.60 -11.98 21.91
N ILE A 290 -19.32 -11.76 22.12
CA ILE A 290 -18.28 -11.53 21.08
C ILE A 290 -17.50 -12.81 20.79
N ILE A 291 -17.26 -13.13 19.54
CA ILE A 291 -16.55 -14.37 19.11
C ILE A 291 -15.45 -14.06 18.10
N SER A 292 -14.27 -14.69 18.20
CA SER A 292 -13.14 -14.37 17.34
C SER A 292 -12.76 -15.46 16.33
N ALA A 293 -12.55 -15.07 15.09
CA ALA A 293 -12.04 -15.94 14.03
C ALA A 293 -10.79 -15.35 13.37
N PHE A 294 -9.75 -16.13 13.25
CA PHE A 294 -8.55 -15.82 12.49
C PHE A 294 -8.56 -16.54 11.16
N LEU A 295 -8.37 -15.82 10.09
CA LEU A 295 -8.23 -16.38 8.75
C LEU A 295 -6.97 -15.86 8.05
N PRO A 296 -5.91 -16.62 7.86
CA PRO A 296 -4.99 -16.35 6.79
C PRO A 296 -5.48 -17.03 5.51
N VAL A 297 -5.63 -16.23 4.43
CA VAL A 297 -5.95 -16.76 3.10
C VAL A 297 -4.78 -17.55 2.55
N ASN A 298 -5.00 -18.82 2.23
CA ASN A 298 -4.07 -19.54 1.36
C ASN A 298 -4.28 -19.11 -0.08
N LYS A 299 -3.17 -18.85 -0.76
CA LYS A 299 -3.12 -18.75 -2.22
C LYS A 299 -3.68 -20.00 -2.89
N PRO A 300 -4.30 -19.85 -4.08
CA PRO A 300 -4.38 -20.95 -5.02
C PRO A 300 -2.98 -21.37 -5.50
#